data_b29c8d24c78e34e4c885927b1f4e7899
#
_entry.id   b29c8d24c78e34e4c885927b1f4e7899
#
_cell.length_a   1.000
_cell.length_b   1.000
_cell.length_c   1.000
_cell.angle_alpha   90.00
_cell.angle_beta   90.00
_cell.angle_gamma   90.00
#
_symmetry.space_group_name_H-M   'P 1'
#
loop_
_entity.id
_entity.type
_entity.pdbx_description
1 polymer ?
#
loop_
_entity_poly.entity_id
_entity_poly.type
_entity_poly.pdbx_seq_one_letter_code
_entity_poly.pdbx_strand_id
1 'polypeptide(L)'
;MITALALIAAASVVFAASPSLRYTAGEYLGLNTREITLAKVSPELKTYGLGELRDDSRVTFDQSLLLVNGEHPIQKSFVPELTEYKTSGVEMNRCAVKAYASLSAAVSEETERKLCVRSSVRDGKEQSELYNSDPDTAAAPNASEHLTGLGLDVYVKNYAGSGFIKSPAGQFVNSNSWRYGFIIRYPSYGKSSTGISFEPWHLRYVGEPHAKVIYNNRLTLEEYIGSLEEGEWYSADGYLVSRQREGGALELPGSFASAVISPDNTGCYIITVRTK
;
A
#
# COMPACT_ATOMS: atom_id res chain seq x y z
N MET A 1 43.01 17.88 9.51
CA MET A 1 41.82 18.46 10.15
C MET A 1 41.04 19.43 9.27
N ILE A 2 41.67 20.38 8.58
CA ILE A 2 40.98 21.37 7.71
C ILE A 2 40.23 20.72 6.55
N THR A 3 40.75 19.65 5.95
CA THR A 3 40.09 18.92 4.83
C THR A 3 38.83 18.16 5.27
N ALA A 4 38.80 17.58 6.47
CA ALA A 4 37.62 16.89 7.00
C ALA A 4 36.48 17.86 7.33
N LEU A 5 36.81 19.01 7.92
CA LEU A 5 35.83 20.08 8.21
C LEU A 5 35.24 20.68 6.94
N ALA A 6 36.04 20.87 5.90
CA ALA A 6 35.59 21.38 4.59
C ALA A 6 34.66 20.37 3.90
N LEU A 7 34.95 19.07 3.97
CA LEU A 7 34.09 18.00 3.44
C LEU A 7 32.76 17.90 4.21
N ILE A 8 32.78 18.01 5.53
CA ILE A 8 31.56 18.01 6.35
C ILE A 8 30.70 19.24 6.02
N ALA A 9 31.32 20.42 5.90
CA ALA A 9 30.59 21.63 5.54
C ALA A 9 29.98 21.55 4.13
N ALA A 10 30.72 21.04 3.14
CA ALA A 10 30.21 20.81 1.79
C ALA A 10 29.07 19.79 1.76
N ALA A 11 29.19 18.66 2.48
CA ALA A 11 28.14 17.66 2.62
C ALA A 11 26.87 18.24 3.29
N SER A 12 27.05 19.07 4.31
CA SER A 12 25.95 19.75 5.00
C SER A 12 25.21 20.76 4.09
N VAL A 13 25.96 21.47 3.25
CA VAL A 13 25.36 22.40 2.28
C VAL A 13 24.61 21.63 1.18
N VAL A 14 25.16 20.55 0.67
CA VAL A 14 24.48 19.68 -0.32
C VAL A 14 23.24 19.07 0.27
N PHE A 15 23.29 18.56 1.49
CA PHE A 15 22.14 18.02 2.21
C PHE A 15 21.06 19.10 2.44
N ALA A 16 21.45 20.29 2.88
CA ALA A 16 20.53 21.41 3.09
C ALA A 16 19.88 21.90 1.77
N ALA A 17 20.64 21.86 0.67
CA ALA A 17 20.16 22.30 -0.65
C ALA A 17 19.35 21.25 -1.42
N SER A 18 19.35 19.97 -0.99
CA SER A 18 18.64 18.88 -1.67
C SER A 18 17.43 18.40 -0.87
N PRO A 19 16.20 18.84 -1.22
CA PRO A 19 14.98 18.39 -0.56
C PRO A 19 14.80 16.85 -0.62
N SER A 20 15.17 16.22 -1.74
CA SER A 20 15.08 14.77 -1.90
C SER A 20 16.02 14.01 -0.96
N LEU A 21 17.25 14.49 -0.75
CA LEU A 21 18.17 13.87 0.20
C LEU A 21 17.67 14.00 1.64
N ARG A 22 17.13 15.16 2.01
CA ARG A 22 16.52 15.37 3.34
C ARG A 22 15.32 14.44 3.55
N TYR A 23 14.46 14.35 2.53
CA TYR A 23 13.31 13.45 2.57
C TYR A 23 13.77 11.99 2.77
N THR A 24 14.67 11.49 1.91
CA THR A 24 15.16 10.10 1.98
C THR A 24 15.87 9.81 3.31
N ALA A 25 16.66 10.75 3.83
CA ALA A 25 17.29 10.58 5.13
C ALA A 25 16.28 10.61 6.28
N GLY A 26 15.29 11.51 6.23
CA GLY A 26 14.20 11.57 7.20
C GLY A 26 13.36 10.29 7.21
N GLU A 27 13.08 9.74 6.04
CA GLU A 27 12.39 8.46 5.89
C GLU A 27 13.22 7.30 6.42
N TYR A 28 14.49 7.22 6.03
CA TYR A 28 15.41 6.18 6.52
C TYR A 28 15.54 6.19 8.05
N LEU A 29 15.56 7.37 8.65
CA LEU A 29 15.66 7.56 10.10
C LEU A 29 14.31 7.49 10.84
N GLY A 30 13.18 7.39 10.12
CA GLY A 30 11.85 7.36 10.72
C GLY A 30 11.41 8.66 11.38
N LEU A 31 11.96 9.80 10.96
CA LEU A 31 11.69 11.10 11.61
C LEU A 31 10.26 11.63 11.37
N ASN A 32 9.58 11.11 10.36
CA ASN A 32 8.23 11.54 9.96
C ASN A 32 7.13 10.55 10.37
N THR A 33 7.48 9.51 11.11
CA THR A 33 6.56 8.45 11.53
C THR A 33 6.27 8.52 13.02
N ARG A 34 5.07 8.09 13.41
CA ARG A 34 4.67 7.97 14.81
C ARG A 34 4.05 6.60 15.00
N GLU A 35 4.72 5.76 15.76
CA GLU A 35 4.29 4.38 16.02
C GLU A 35 2.80 4.30 16.40
N ILE A 36 2.10 3.38 15.77
CA ILE A 36 0.72 3.03 16.06
C ILE A 36 0.69 1.62 16.62
N THR A 37 0.27 1.49 17.85
CA THR A 37 0.20 0.20 18.52
C THR A 37 -0.92 -0.65 17.91
N LEU A 38 -0.58 -1.86 17.46
CA LEU A 38 -1.52 -2.95 17.21
C LEU A 38 -1.76 -3.67 18.54
N ALA A 39 -2.74 -3.22 19.30
CA ALA A 39 -3.03 -3.81 20.60
C ALA A 39 -3.95 -5.02 20.46
N LYS A 40 -3.54 -6.20 20.93
CA LYS A 40 -4.44 -7.36 21.02
C LYS A 40 -5.64 -7.03 21.92
N VAL A 41 -6.83 -7.41 21.46
CA VAL A 41 -8.10 -7.20 22.15
C VAL A 41 -8.97 -8.45 22.05
N SER A 42 -9.92 -8.59 22.96
CA SER A 42 -10.86 -9.72 22.98
C SER A 42 -12.29 -9.19 22.94
N PRO A 43 -12.80 -8.79 21.76
CA PRO A 43 -14.18 -8.33 21.64
C PRO A 43 -15.17 -9.49 21.84
N GLU A 44 -16.41 -9.18 22.19
CA GLU A 44 -17.48 -10.18 22.14
C GLU A 44 -17.79 -10.52 20.68
N LEU A 45 -17.59 -11.79 20.31
CA LEU A 45 -17.68 -12.27 18.94
C LEU A 45 -18.98 -13.01 18.67
N LYS A 46 -19.42 -12.95 17.42
CA LYS A 46 -20.46 -13.81 16.82
C LYS A 46 -19.92 -14.45 15.56
N THR A 47 -20.32 -15.68 15.33
CA THR A 47 -20.00 -16.43 14.11
C THR A 47 -21.03 -16.11 13.03
N TYR A 48 -20.58 -15.77 11.84
CA TYR A 48 -21.38 -15.44 10.66
C TYR A 48 -20.99 -16.33 9.49
N GLY A 49 -21.97 -16.87 8.79
CA GLY A 49 -21.73 -17.53 7.50
C GLY A 49 -21.30 -16.51 6.43
N LEU A 50 -20.46 -16.94 5.49
CA LEU A 50 -20.02 -16.05 4.39
C LEU A 50 -21.19 -15.52 3.55
N GLY A 51 -22.24 -16.33 3.33
CA GLY A 51 -23.47 -15.90 2.65
C GLY A 51 -24.17 -14.76 3.42
N GLU A 52 -24.34 -14.93 4.73
CA GLU A 52 -24.93 -13.91 5.61
C GLU A 52 -24.14 -12.60 5.57
N LEU A 53 -22.80 -12.68 5.60
CA LEU A 53 -21.95 -11.47 5.50
C LEU A 53 -22.03 -10.80 4.13
N ARG A 54 -22.22 -11.56 3.05
CA ARG A 54 -22.39 -10.99 1.69
C ARG A 54 -23.73 -10.27 1.53
N ASP A 55 -24.76 -10.69 2.27
CA ASP A 55 -26.09 -10.08 2.25
C ASP A 55 -26.22 -8.89 3.24
N ASP A 56 -25.25 -8.71 4.15
CA ASP A 56 -25.25 -7.58 5.10
C ASP A 56 -24.73 -6.30 4.43
N SER A 57 -25.59 -5.31 4.28
CA SER A 57 -25.25 -4.02 3.64
C SER A 57 -24.14 -3.22 4.35
N ARG A 58 -23.78 -3.59 5.58
CA ARG A 58 -22.66 -3.00 6.33
C ARG A 58 -21.32 -3.63 5.98
N VAL A 59 -21.32 -4.77 5.27
CA VAL A 59 -20.13 -5.54 4.94
C VAL A 59 -19.76 -5.34 3.48
N THR A 60 -18.51 -5.05 3.22
CA THR A 60 -17.95 -4.96 1.88
C THR A 60 -16.87 -6.04 1.73
N PHE A 61 -16.97 -6.83 0.67
CA PHE A 61 -15.87 -7.70 0.25
C PHE A 61 -15.08 -6.97 -0.83
N ASP A 62 -13.76 -6.89 -0.65
CA ASP A 62 -12.86 -6.29 -1.64
C ASP A 62 -11.56 -7.10 -1.79
N GLN A 63 -10.60 -6.56 -2.51
CA GLN A 63 -9.32 -7.20 -2.81
C GLN A 63 -8.13 -6.41 -2.25
N SER A 64 -8.37 -5.43 -1.36
CA SER A 64 -7.37 -4.42 -0.97
C SER A 64 -6.13 -5.00 -0.28
N LEU A 65 -6.24 -6.13 0.41
CA LEU A 65 -5.16 -6.70 1.22
C LEU A 65 -4.52 -7.97 0.63
N LEU A 66 -4.73 -8.23 -0.66
CA LEU A 66 -4.02 -9.31 -1.34
C LEU A 66 -2.50 -9.11 -1.26
N LEU A 67 -1.78 -10.02 -0.67
CA LEU A 67 -0.32 -10.07 -0.74
C LEU A 67 0.10 -10.71 -2.06
N VAL A 68 0.81 -9.97 -2.88
CA VAL A 68 1.31 -10.42 -4.19
C VAL A 68 2.79 -10.19 -4.27
N ASN A 69 3.55 -11.24 -4.38
CA ASN A 69 5.01 -11.25 -4.54
C ASN A 69 5.49 -12.61 -5.07
N GLY A 70 6.81 -12.83 -5.11
CA GLY A 70 7.38 -14.09 -5.60
C GLY A 70 6.99 -15.33 -4.78
N GLU A 71 6.70 -15.18 -3.48
CA GLU A 71 6.28 -16.27 -2.59
C GLU A 71 4.76 -16.48 -2.62
N HIS A 72 4.00 -15.43 -2.95
CA HIS A 72 2.54 -15.42 -3.01
C HIS A 72 2.07 -14.93 -4.38
N PRO A 73 2.31 -15.71 -5.46
CA PRO A 73 1.86 -15.33 -6.80
C PRO A 73 0.33 -15.41 -6.92
N ILE A 74 -0.23 -14.56 -7.77
CA ILE A 74 -1.66 -14.61 -8.09
C ILE A 74 -1.98 -15.89 -8.87
N GLN A 75 -3.05 -16.55 -8.46
CA GLN A 75 -3.55 -17.73 -9.16
C GLN A 75 -4.13 -17.35 -10.54
N LYS A 76 -4.00 -18.27 -11.51
CA LYS A 76 -4.53 -18.06 -12.88
C LYS A 76 -6.04 -17.82 -12.94
N SER A 77 -6.78 -18.30 -11.94
CA SER A 77 -8.23 -18.11 -11.79
C SER A 77 -8.63 -16.78 -11.18
N PHE A 78 -7.65 -15.99 -10.70
CA PHE A 78 -7.93 -14.70 -10.09
C PHE A 78 -8.51 -13.72 -11.12
N VAL A 79 -9.57 -13.04 -10.74
CA VAL A 79 -10.20 -11.99 -11.54
C VAL A 79 -10.15 -10.68 -10.74
N PRO A 80 -9.40 -9.68 -11.21
CA PRO A 80 -9.37 -8.38 -10.55
C PRO A 80 -10.69 -7.64 -10.75
N GLU A 81 -11.16 -6.96 -9.72
CA GLU A 81 -12.36 -6.11 -9.77
C GLU A 81 -12.01 -4.73 -10.32
N LEU A 82 -11.86 -4.64 -11.65
CA LEU A 82 -11.42 -3.43 -12.31
C LEU A 82 -12.56 -2.45 -12.61
N THR A 83 -12.21 -1.19 -12.64
CA THR A 83 -13.04 -0.10 -13.17
C THR A 83 -12.16 1.03 -13.68
N GLU A 84 -12.65 1.74 -14.69
CA GLU A 84 -11.94 2.89 -15.24
C GLU A 84 -12.03 4.10 -14.30
N TYR A 85 -10.88 4.75 -14.06
CA TYR A 85 -10.82 6.01 -13.34
C TYR A 85 -11.30 7.17 -14.22
N LYS A 86 -12.50 7.69 -13.94
CA LYS A 86 -13.16 8.72 -14.76
C LYS A 86 -13.25 8.23 -16.22
N THR A 87 -12.91 9.06 -17.18
CA THR A 87 -12.82 8.73 -18.62
C THR A 87 -11.38 8.90 -19.10
N SER A 88 -10.43 8.32 -18.35
CA SER A 88 -8.99 8.55 -18.56
C SER A 88 -8.28 7.42 -19.31
N GLY A 89 -8.95 6.30 -19.56
CA GLY A 89 -8.33 5.06 -20.05
C GLY A 89 -7.49 4.32 -18.99
N VAL A 90 -7.45 4.81 -17.74
CA VAL A 90 -6.72 4.16 -16.65
C VAL A 90 -7.67 3.25 -15.89
N GLU A 91 -7.47 1.94 -15.98
CA GLU A 91 -8.17 0.97 -15.16
C GLU A 91 -7.42 0.74 -13.84
N MET A 92 -8.16 0.56 -12.75
CA MET A 92 -7.62 0.19 -11.45
C MET A 92 -8.66 -0.62 -10.66
N ASN A 93 -8.23 -1.24 -9.59
CA ASN A 93 -9.17 -1.95 -8.73
C ASN A 93 -10.24 -1.00 -8.18
N ARG A 94 -11.50 -1.44 -8.20
CA ARG A 94 -12.66 -0.63 -7.81
C ARG A 94 -12.48 0.00 -6.42
N CYS A 95 -11.94 -0.75 -5.46
CA CYS A 95 -11.74 -0.24 -4.11
C CYS A 95 -10.72 0.91 -4.03
N ALA A 96 -9.80 1.03 -5.00
CA ALA A 96 -8.76 2.07 -5.03
C ALA A 96 -9.20 3.40 -5.69
N VAL A 97 -10.24 3.39 -6.52
CA VAL A 97 -10.61 4.53 -7.40
C VAL A 97 -10.89 5.81 -6.63
N LYS A 98 -11.75 5.74 -5.60
CA LYS A 98 -12.10 6.92 -4.79
C LYS A 98 -10.90 7.45 -4.03
N ALA A 99 -10.09 6.56 -3.48
CA ALA A 99 -8.88 6.87 -2.76
C ALA A 99 -7.85 7.57 -3.66
N TYR A 100 -7.63 7.06 -4.88
CA TYR A 100 -6.76 7.69 -5.87
C TYR A 100 -7.26 9.07 -6.29
N ALA A 101 -8.57 9.24 -6.48
CA ALA A 101 -9.16 10.54 -6.79
C ALA A 101 -8.85 11.58 -5.70
N SER A 102 -8.99 11.19 -4.42
CA SER A 102 -8.68 12.05 -3.27
C SER A 102 -7.18 12.37 -3.17
N LEU A 103 -6.31 11.39 -3.34
CA LEU A 103 -4.85 11.60 -3.36
C LEU A 103 -4.45 12.53 -4.51
N SER A 104 -4.96 12.30 -5.72
CA SER A 104 -4.66 13.13 -6.90
C SER A 104 -5.12 14.59 -6.73
N ALA A 105 -6.27 14.81 -6.09
CA ALA A 105 -6.75 16.15 -5.77
C ALA A 105 -5.83 16.85 -4.76
N ALA A 106 -5.45 16.16 -3.68
CA ALA A 106 -4.55 16.71 -2.67
C ALA A 106 -3.16 17.03 -3.23
N VAL A 107 -2.61 16.17 -4.10
CA VAL A 107 -1.34 16.46 -4.80
C VAL A 107 -1.45 17.73 -5.62
N SER A 108 -2.56 17.91 -6.33
CA SER A 108 -2.78 19.13 -7.14
C SER A 108 -2.89 20.38 -6.28
N GLU A 109 -3.60 20.30 -5.17
CA GLU A 109 -3.80 21.40 -4.22
C GLU A 109 -2.48 21.84 -3.54
N GLU A 110 -1.73 20.84 -3.04
CA GLU A 110 -0.53 21.11 -2.23
C GLU A 110 0.73 21.42 -3.05
N THR A 111 0.76 21.00 -4.33
CA THR A 111 2.00 21.04 -5.12
C THR A 111 1.85 21.74 -6.47
N GLU A 112 0.63 22.13 -6.82
CA GLU A 112 0.29 22.68 -8.16
C GLU A 112 0.70 21.74 -9.31
N ARG A 113 0.78 20.42 -9.04
CA ARG A 113 1.17 19.39 -10.00
C ARG A 113 0.05 18.38 -10.19
N LYS A 114 -0.17 17.98 -11.43
CA LYS A 114 -1.11 16.91 -11.76
C LYS A 114 -0.44 15.56 -11.57
N LEU A 115 -0.94 14.75 -10.63
CA LEU A 115 -0.53 13.35 -10.50
C LEU A 115 -1.14 12.54 -11.65
N CYS A 116 -0.29 11.82 -12.37
CA CYS A 116 -0.67 10.98 -13.49
C CYS A 116 -0.29 9.53 -13.21
N VAL A 117 -1.03 8.59 -13.76
CA VAL A 117 -0.70 7.16 -13.75
C VAL A 117 0.03 6.83 -15.03
N ARG A 118 1.20 6.19 -14.92
CA ARG A 118 2.00 5.68 -16.03
C ARG A 118 1.64 4.23 -16.35
N SER A 119 1.43 3.42 -15.29
CA SER A 119 1.05 2.03 -15.38
C SER A 119 0.10 1.70 -14.23
N SER A 120 -0.99 1.01 -14.52
CA SER A 120 -1.93 0.52 -13.50
C SER A 120 -2.14 -0.99 -13.67
N VAL A 121 -3.07 -1.40 -14.52
CA VAL A 121 -3.28 -2.80 -14.84
C VAL A 121 -2.30 -3.22 -15.93
N ARG A 122 -1.72 -4.41 -15.74
CA ARG A 122 -0.81 -5.03 -16.70
C ARG A 122 -1.22 -6.49 -16.85
N ASP A 123 -1.38 -6.96 -18.07
CA ASP A 123 -1.70 -8.37 -18.28
C ASP A 123 -0.48 -9.29 -18.09
N GLY A 124 -0.73 -10.59 -17.99
CA GLY A 124 0.34 -11.57 -17.75
C GLY A 124 1.34 -11.66 -18.92
N LYS A 125 0.95 -11.30 -20.15
CA LYS A 125 1.84 -11.27 -21.31
C LYS A 125 2.79 -10.07 -21.23
N GLU A 126 2.25 -8.88 -21.01
CA GLU A 126 3.03 -7.65 -20.83
C GLU A 126 4.01 -7.79 -19.65
N GLN A 127 3.57 -8.37 -18.53
CA GLN A 127 4.44 -8.63 -17.38
C GLN A 127 5.56 -9.62 -17.72
N SER A 128 5.27 -10.66 -18.53
CA SER A 128 6.28 -11.61 -18.97
C SER A 128 7.32 -10.98 -19.88
N GLU A 129 6.91 -10.10 -20.79
CA GLU A 129 7.82 -9.36 -21.68
C GLU A 129 8.74 -8.43 -20.87
N LEU A 130 8.21 -7.73 -19.85
CA LEU A 130 9.00 -6.90 -18.96
C LEU A 130 9.99 -7.72 -18.14
N TYR A 131 9.57 -8.81 -17.54
CA TYR A 131 10.44 -9.69 -16.77
C TYR A 131 11.56 -10.27 -17.61
N ASN A 132 11.29 -10.68 -18.85
CA ASN A 132 12.31 -11.19 -19.75
C ASN A 132 13.32 -10.12 -20.20
N SER A 133 12.91 -8.85 -20.22
CA SER A 133 13.79 -7.73 -20.58
C SER A 133 14.64 -7.22 -19.41
N ASP A 134 14.12 -7.29 -18.17
CA ASP A 134 14.78 -6.79 -16.96
C ASP A 134 14.35 -7.58 -15.72
N PRO A 135 14.86 -8.82 -15.54
CA PRO A 135 14.46 -9.69 -14.42
C PRO A 135 14.95 -9.20 -13.04
N ASP A 136 15.89 -8.25 -13.01
CA ASP A 136 16.44 -7.71 -11.75
C ASP A 136 15.53 -6.62 -11.14
N THR A 137 14.67 -6.00 -11.96
CA THR A 137 13.77 -4.91 -11.53
C THR A 137 12.29 -5.22 -11.71
N ALA A 138 11.94 -6.12 -12.63
CA ALA A 138 10.55 -6.51 -12.85
C ALA A 138 10.15 -7.72 -12.00
N ALA A 139 8.97 -7.69 -11.39
CA ALA A 139 8.40 -8.86 -10.73
C ALA A 139 8.15 -9.99 -11.73
N ALA A 140 8.35 -11.25 -11.30
CA ALA A 140 8.06 -12.42 -12.11
C ALA A 140 6.58 -12.45 -12.56
N PRO A 141 6.26 -13.13 -13.67
CA PRO A 141 4.88 -13.35 -14.09
C PRO A 141 4.05 -13.92 -12.95
N ASN A 142 2.83 -13.42 -12.76
CA ASN A 142 1.91 -13.70 -11.65
C ASN A 142 2.33 -13.19 -10.26
N ALA A 143 3.52 -12.60 -10.12
CA ALA A 143 4.02 -12.02 -8.87
C ALA A 143 3.95 -10.47 -8.85
N SER A 144 3.37 -9.87 -9.87
CA SER A 144 3.22 -8.41 -9.99
C SER A 144 1.88 -7.92 -9.45
N GLU A 145 1.89 -6.88 -8.62
CA GLU A 145 0.67 -6.24 -8.12
C GLU A 145 -0.15 -5.53 -9.21
N HIS A 146 0.46 -5.21 -10.35
CA HIS A 146 -0.23 -4.65 -11.51
C HIS A 146 -1.30 -5.60 -12.08
N LEU A 147 -1.20 -6.91 -11.85
CA LEU A 147 -2.24 -7.88 -12.20
C LEU A 147 -3.55 -7.67 -11.42
N THR A 148 -3.49 -7.01 -10.28
CA THR A 148 -4.65 -6.80 -9.39
C THR A 148 -5.33 -5.45 -9.59
N GLY A 149 -4.67 -4.51 -10.26
CA GLY A 149 -5.10 -3.11 -10.33
C GLY A 149 -4.97 -2.34 -9.01
N LEU A 150 -4.30 -2.92 -8.00
CA LEU A 150 -4.03 -2.27 -6.71
C LEU A 150 -2.68 -1.54 -6.71
N GLY A 151 -1.75 -1.94 -7.57
CA GLY A 151 -0.46 -1.30 -7.80
C GLY A 151 -0.56 -0.22 -8.89
N LEU A 152 -0.03 0.97 -8.64
CA LEU A 152 -0.06 2.11 -9.56
C LEU A 152 1.32 2.74 -9.65
N ASP A 153 1.90 2.80 -10.86
CA ASP A 153 3.08 3.61 -11.11
C ASP A 153 2.67 5.04 -11.44
N VAL A 154 3.04 5.96 -10.60
CA VAL A 154 2.66 7.38 -10.73
C VAL A 154 3.82 8.28 -11.12
N TYR A 155 3.48 9.42 -11.73
CA TYR A 155 4.45 10.44 -12.10
C TYR A 155 3.80 11.84 -12.14
N VAL A 156 4.65 12.86 -12.19
CA VAL A 156 4.24 14.22 -12.59
C VAL A 156 5.11 14.68 -13.76
N LYS A 157 4.66 15.68 -14.51
CA LYS A 157 5.40 16.23 -15.66
C LYS A 157 6.87 16.47 -15.29
N ASN A 158 7.79 15.93 -16.06
CA ASN A 158 9.25 15.96 -15.93
C ASN A 158 9.85 15.12 -14.80
N TYR A 159 9.05 14.40 -14.01
CA TYR A 159 9.55 13.55 -12.90
C TYR A 159 8.83 12.21 -12.88
N ALA A 160 9.52 11.16 -13.32
CA ALA A 160 9.04 9.79 -13.35
C ALA A 160 10.09 8.83 -12.80
N GLY A 161 9.70 7.59 -12.47
CA GLY A 161 10.58 6.56 -11.93
C GLY A 161 11.34 7.07 -10.69
N SER A 162 12.61 6.73 -10.57
CA SER A 162 13.47 7.19 -9.46
C SER A 162 13.61 8.72 -9.37
N GLY A 163 13.29 9.43 -10.43
CA GLY A 163 13.25 10.91 -10.44
C GLY A 163 12.01 11.49 -9.75
N PHE A 164 10.96 10.71 -9.55
CA PHE A 164 9.70 11.18 -8.97
C PHE A 164 9.89 11.83 -7.59
N ILE A 165 10.70 11.23 -6.72
CA ILE A 165 10.99 11.74 -5.37
C ILE A 165 11.72 13.10 -5.37
N LYS A 166 12.30 13.52 -6.48
CA LYS A 166 12.95 14.84 -6.61
C LYS A 166 11.93 15.97 -6.77
N SER A 167 10.68 15.65 -7.11
CA SER A 167 9.60 16.61 -7.23
C SER A 167 8.89 16.88 -5.89
N PRO A 168 8.33 18.10 -5.68
CA PRO A 168 7.46 18.35 -4.53
C PRO A 168 6.29 17.35 -4.43
N ALA A 169 5.69 17.02 -5.57
CA ALA A 169 4.61 16.04 -5.64
C ALA A 169 5.05 14.64 -5.20
N GLY A 170 6.24 14.18 -5.62
CA GLY A 170 6.79 12.89 -5.19
C GLY A 170 7.05 12.86 -3.69
N GLN A 171 7.58 13.93 -3.12
CA GLN A 171 7.79 14.06 -1.67
C GLN A 171 6.46 14.07 -0.91
N PHE A 172 5.46 14.83 -1.40
CA PHE A 172 4.12 14.84 -0.83
C PHE A 172 3.49 13.45 -0.84
N VAL A 173 3.51 12.76 -1.98
CA VAL A 173 2.97 11.40 -2.14
C VAL A 173 3.64 10.43 -1.17
N ASN A 174 4.96 10.40 -1.13
CA ASN A 174 5.70 9.49 -0.25
C ASN A 174 5.45 9.76 1.25
N SER A 175 5.16 11.00 1.64
CA SER A 175 4.87 11.37 3.04
C SER A 175 3.40 11.26 3.43
N ASN A 176 2.47 11.31 2.48
CA ASN A 176 1.04 11.50 2.78
C ASN A 176 0.09 10.49 2.11
N SER A 177 0.55 9.63 1.19
CA SER A 177 -0.32 8.66 0.50
C SER A 177 -1.09 7.75 1.47
N TRP A 178 -0.51 7.44 2.62
CA TRP A 178 -1.14 6.64 3.67
C TRP A 178 -2.46 7.25 4.19
N ARG A 179 -2.61 8.58 4.15
CA ARG A 179 -3.86 9.28 4.53
C ARG A 179 -5.02 8.99 3.57
N TYR A 180 -4.70 8.42 2.41
CA TYR A 180 -5.63 8.08 1.34
C TYR A 180 -5.67 6.55 1.11
N GLY A 181 -5.18 5.76 2.05
CA GLY A 181 -5.18 4.30 1.95
C GLY A 181 -4.09 3.71 1.04
N PHE A 182 -3.11 4.51 0.58
CA PHE A 182 -1.98 4.02 -0.21
C PHE A 182 -0.68 3.95 0.58
N ILE A 183 0.13 2.97 0.30
CA ILE A 183 1.51 2.87 0.77
C ILE A 183 2.48 3.02 -0.41
N ILE A 184 3.72 3.41 -0.13
CA ILE A 184 4.84 3.14 -1.03
C ILE A 184 5.17 1.67 -0.88
N ARG A 185 4.92 0.89 -1.92
CA ARG A 185 5.01 -0.58 -1.86
C ARG A 185 6.40 -1.07 -1.53
N TYR A 186 7.39 -0.41 -2.11
CA TYR A 186 8.81 -0.75 -1.96
C TYR A 186 9.56 0.44 -1.34
N PRO A 187 9.40 0.62 0.00
CA PRO A 187 10.02 1.74 0.70
C PRO A 187 11.54 1.57 0.81
N SER A 188 12.25 2.65 1.10
CA SER A 188 13.72 2.66 1.15
C SER A 188 14.32 1.69 2.18
N TYR A 189 13.57 1.33 3.20
CA TYR A 189 13.95 0.38 4.25
C TYR A 189 13.44 -1.05 4.01
N GLY A 190 12.61 -1.29 2.97
CA GLY A 190 11.86 -2.54 2.79
C GLY A 190 12.52 -3.61 1.94
N LYS A 191 13.72 -3.37 1.38
CA LYS A 191 14.34 -4.29 0.41
C LYS A 191 14.58 -5.71 0.96
N SER A 192 14.90 -5.84 2.24
CA SER A 192 15.13 -7.14 2.88
C SER A 192 13.88 -8.00 2.96
N SER A 193 12.71 -7.39 3.04
CA SER A 193 11.41 -8.06 3.15
C SER A 193 10.75 -8.25 1.78
N THR A 194 10.86 -7.26 0.89
CA THR A 194 10.18 -7.28 -0.42
C THR A 194 11.02 -7.85 -1.56
N GLY A 195 12.36 -7.90 -1.39
CA GLY A 195 13.31 -8.24 -2.44
C GLY A 195 13.54 -7.10 -3.47
N ILE A 196 12.71 -6.06 -3.48
CA ILE A 196 12.70 -4.97 -4.47
C ILE A 196 13.33 -3.70 -3.89
N SER A 197 14.09 -2.99 -4.70
CA SER A 197 14.71 -1.73 -4.32
C SER A 197 13.68 -0.62 -4.19
N PHE A 198 14.06 0.51 -3.56
CA PHE A 198 13.18 1.65 -3.34
C PHE A 198 12.54 2.18 -4.63
N GLU A 199 11.20 2.20 -4.65
CA GLU A 199 10.38 2.69 -5.76
C GLU A 199 9.42 3.78 -5.29
N PRO A 200 9.85 5.04 -5.21
CA PRO A 200 9.01 6.14 -4.72
C PRO A 200 7.77 6.42 -5.57
N TRP A 201 7.69 5.85 -6.77
CA TRP A 201 6.59 6.00 -7.72
C TRP A 201 5.56 4.88 -7.64
N HIS A 202 5.89 3.73 -7.04
CA HIS A 202 5.01 2.56 -6.98
C HIS A 202 4.13 2.61 -5.74
N LEU A 203 2.87 3.00 -5.96
CA LEU A 203 1.84 3.04 -4.93
C LEU A 203 1.10 1.73 -4.86
N ARG A 204 0.76 1.29 -3.66
CA ARG A 204 -0.12 0.16 -3.41
C ARG A 204 -1.30 0.59 -2.56
N TYR A 205 -2.53 0.33 -3.02
CA TYR A 205 -3.73 0.54 -2.22
C TYR A 205 -3.92 -0.62 -1.23
N VAL A 206 -4.13 -0.29 0.03
CA VAL A 206 -4.41 -1.24 1.12
C VAL A 206 -5.57 -0.80 2.01
N GLY A 207 -6.09 0.42 1.81
CA GLY A 207 -7.19 0.99 2.61
C GLY A 207 -6.78 1.43 4.02
N GLU A 208 -7.78 1.92 4.77
CA GLU A 208 -7.64 2.30 6.18
C GLU A 208 -8.13 1.18 7.11
N PRO A 209 -7.51 0.98 8.29
CA PRO A 209 -6.39 1.74 8.87
C PRO A 209 -5.01 1.26 8.40
N HIS A 210 -4.97 0.26 7.50
CA HIS A 210 -3.77 -0.50 7.14
C HIS A 210 -2.63 0.38 6.63
N ALA A 211 -2.93 1.29 5.68
CA ALA A 211 -1.92 2.21 5.15
C ALA A 211 -1.27 3.07 6.25
N LYS A 212 -2.09 3.54 7.19
CA LYS A 212 -1.63 4.35 8.32
C LYS A 212 -0.73 3.57 9.27
N VAL A 213 -1.11 2.32 9.61
CA VAL A 213 -0.31 1.44 10.47
C VAL A 213 1.01 1.07 9.77
N ILE A 214 0.96 0.66 8.51
CA ILE A 214 2.13 0.29 7.71
C ILE A 214 3.13 1.44 7.64
N TYR A 215 2.67 2.64 7.25
CA TYR A 215 3.53 3.82 7.14
C TYR A 215 4.17 4.21 8.47
N ASN A 216 3.36 4.35 9.53
CA ASN A 216 3.82 4.85 10.81
C ASN A 216 4.71 3.87 11.57
N ASN A 217 4.51 2.57 11.38
CA ASN A 217 5.35 1.53 11.98
C ASN A 217 6.51 1.11 11.07
N ARG A 218 6.62 1.75 9.88
CA ARG A 218 7.68 1.46 8.90
C ARG A 218 7.73 -0.02 8.51
N LEU A 219 6.57 -0.58 8.25
CA LEU A 219 6.41 -1.96 7.81
C LEU A 219 6.33 -2.02 6.28
N THR A 220 6.65 -3.16 5.73
CA THR A 220 6.21 -3.57 4.39
C THR A 220 4.85 -4.24 4.49
N LEU A 221 4.20 -4.50 3.36
CA LEU A 221 2.92 -5.24 3.36
C LEU A 221 3.11 -6.67 3.88
N GLU A 222 4.25 -7.30 3.55
CA GLU A 222 4.65 -8.61 4.05
C GLU A 222 4.74 -8.64 5.58
N GLU A 223 5.47 -7.71 6.14
CA GLU A 223 5.67 -7.59 7.59
C GLU A 223 4.36 -7.27 8.32
N TYR A 224 3.53 -6.41 7.73
CA TYR A 224 2.23 -6.07 8.29
C TYR A 224 1.29 -7.29 8.34
N ILE A 225 1.09 -7.99 7.22
CA ILE A 225 0.24 -9.18 7.19
C ILE A 225 0.80 -10.27 8.10
N GLY A 226 2.13 -10.47 8.09
CA GLY A 226 2.80 -11.41 8.98
C GLY A 226 2.68 -11.09 10.47
N SER A 227 2.45 -9.83 10.84
CA SER A 227 2.24 -9.41 12.23
C SER A 227 0.83 -9.71 12.77
N LEU A 228 -0.12 -10.00 11.89
CA LEU A 228 -1.50 -10.36 12.25
C LEU A 228 -1.58 -11.87 12.50
N GLU A 229 -1.53 -12.30 13.75
CA GLU A 229 -1.69 -13.71 14.12
C GLU A 229 -3.11 -14.19 13.76
N GLU A 230 -3.21 -15.41 13.23
CA GLU A 230 -4.48 -15.99 12.81
C GLU A 230 -5.44 -16.16 13.99
N GLY A 231 -6.67 -15.68 13.86
CA GLY A 231 -7.72 -15.74 14.88
C GLY A 231 -7.67 -14.62 15.92
N GLU A 232 -6.57 -13.89 16.02
CA GLU A 232 -6.45 -12.79 16.97
C GLU A 232 -7.11 -11.50 16.46
N TRP A 233 -7.59 -10.68 17.40
CA TRP A 233 -8.13 -9.36 17.12
C TRP A 233 -7.19 -8.28 17.62
N TYR A 234 -7.03 -7.24 16.82
CA TYR A 234 -6.19 -6.08 17.12
C TYR A 234 -7.01 -4.80 17.05
N SER A 235 -6.73 -3.88 17.96
CA SER A 235 -7.22 -2.50 17.87
C SER A 235 -6.15 -1.60 17.29
N ALA A 236 -6.50 -0.82 16.27
CA ALA A 236 -5.63 0.16 15.65
C ALA A 236 -6.45 1.34 15.12
N ASP A 237 -6.13 2.56 15.55
CA ASP A 237 -6.68 3.81 15.02
C ASP A 237 -8.22 3.85 14.93
N GLY A 238 -8.92 3.29 15.92
CA GLY A 238 -10.39 3.24 15.97
C GLY A 238 -11.04 2.12 15.17
N TYR A 239 -10.24 1.21 14.63
CA TYR A 239 -10.68 0.00 13.95
C TYR A 239 -10.32 -1.25 14.75
N LEU A 240 -11.05 -2.32 14.51
CA LEU A 240 -10.67 -3.68 14.89
C LEU A 240 -10.26 -4.44 13.64
N VAL A 241 -9.14 -5.15 13.72
CA VAL A 241 -8.58 -5.93 12.61
C VAL A 241 -8.32 -7.35 13.08
N SER A 242 -8.72 -8.34 12.27
CA SER A 242 -8.42 -9.75 12.51
C SER A 242 -8.03 -10.42 11.20
N ARG A 243 -7.12 -11.39 11.28
CA ARG A 243 -6.77 -12.28 10.18
C ARG A 243 -7.33 -13.67 10.50
N GLN A 244 -8.25 -14.17 9.68
CA GLN A 244 -8.94 -15.43 9.92
C GLN A 244 -8.85 -16.34 8.70
N ARG A 245 -8.69 -17.64 8.94
CA ARG A 245 -8.58 -18.64 7.88
C ARG A 245 -9.80 -18.62 6.97
N GLU A 246 -9.56 -18.74 5.67
CA GLU A 246 -10.62 -18.93 4.69
C GLU A 246 -11.41 -20.22 5.02
N GLY A 247 -12.73 -20.10 5.03
CA GLY A 247 -13.63 -21.20 5.39
C GLY A 247 -15.10 -20.80 5.27
N GLY A 248 -16.00 -21.61 5.80
CA GLY A 248 -17.43 -21.40 5.69
C GLY A 248 -18.02 -20.31 6.59
N ALA A 249 -17.31 -19.88 7.62
CA ALA A 249 -17.76 -18.88 8.58
C ALA A 249 -16.60 -18.03 9.09
N LEU A 250 -16.92 -16.81 9.52
CA LEU A 250 -15.99 -15.85 10.13
C LEU A 250 -16.55 -15.34 11.44
N GLU A 251 -15.68 -14.96 12.35
CA GLU A 251 -16.05 -14.36 13.62
C GLU A 251 -15.88 -12.84 13.56
N LEU A 252 -16.93 -12.09 13.82
CA LEU A 252 -16.91 -10.64 13.89
C LEU A 252 -17.45 -10.16 15.24
N PRO A 253 -17.12 -8.92 15.69
CA PRO A 253 -17.78 -8.31 16.84
C PRO A 253 -19.29 -8.34 16.71
N GLY A 254 -19.99 -8.66 17.79
CA GLY A 254 -21.45 -8.79 17.79
C GLY A 254 -22.21 -7.50 17.41
N SER A 255 -21.50 -6.35 17.44
CA SER A 255 -22.00 -5.04 17.00
C SER A 255 -20.90 -4.26 16.27
N PHE A 256 -21.21 -3.77 15.08
CA PHE A 256 -20.30 -2.94 14.27
C PHE A 256 -21.08 -2.01 13.35
N ALA A 257 -20.46 -0.90 12.97
CA ALA A 257 -21.02 0.07 12.03
C ALA A 257 -20.76 -0.36 10.56
N SER A 258 -19.55 -0.83 10.26
CA SER A 258 -19.19 -1.36 8.95
C SER A 258 -18.02 -2.34 9.06
N ALA A 259 -17.90 -3.22 8.07
CA ALA A 259 -16.77 -4.13 7.95
C ALA A 259 -16.29 -4.22 6.50
N VAL A 260 -14.99 -4.38 6.32
CA VAL A 260 -14.36 -4.76 5.05
C VAL A 260 -13.69 -6.11 5.24
N ILE A 261 -13.88 -7.01 4.29
CA ILE A 261 -13.31 -8.35 4.29
C ILE A 261 -12.53 -8.52 2.98
N SER A 262 -11.23 -8.72 3.09
CA SER A 262 -10.34 -8.91 1.95
C SER A 262 -9.55 -10.21 2.07
N PRO A 263 -9.48 -11.07 1.04
CA PRO A 263 -8.53 -12.16 1.03
C PRO A 263 -7.10 -11.62 1.08
N ASP A 264 -6.20 -12.35 1.73
CA ASP A 264 -4.78 -11.98 1.84
C ASP A 264 -3.86 -12.74 0.86
N ASN A 265 -4.42 -13.63 0.04
CA ASN A 265 -3.70 -14.52 -0.88
C ASN A 265 -2.75 -15.53 -0.18
N THR A 266 -2.93 -15.75 1.13
CA THR A 266 -2.18 -16.74 1.92
C THR A 266 -3.10 -17.78 2.60
N GLY A 267 -4.38 -17.81 2.21
CA GLY A 267 -5.42 -18.69 2.74
C GLY A 267 -6.19 -18.11 3.91
N CYS A 268 -6.12 -16.79 4.12
CA CYS A 268 -6.89 -16.09 5.13
C CYS A 268 -7.65 -14.88 4.54
N TYR A 269 -8.67 -14.44 5.26
CA TYR A 269 -9.28 -13.12 5.14
C TYR A 269 -8.70 -12.18 6.19
N ILE A 270 -8.47 -10.93 5.82
CA ILE A 270 -8.29 -9.85 6.77
C ILE A 270 -9.61 -9.12 6.89
N ILE A 271 -10.13 -9.08 8.12
CA ILE A 271 -11.40 -8.48 8.50
C ILE A 271 -11.10 -7.16 9.18
N THR A 272 -11.64 -6.08 8.66
CA THR A 272 -11.46 -4.73 9.20
C THR A 272 -12.81 -4.19 9.60
N VAL A 273 -12.99 -3.93 10.88
CA VAL A 273 -14.28 -3.53 11.46
C VAL A 273 -14.17 -2.11 12.01
N ARG A 274 -15.16 -1.28 11.67
CA ARG A 274 -15.38 0.01 12.32
C ARG A 274 -16.53 -0.15 13.33
N THR A 275 -16.24 0.15 14.60
CA THR A 275 -17.21 -0.09 15.70
C THR A 275 -18.21 1.05 15.87
N LYS A 276 -17.91 2.26 15.41
CA LYS A 276 -18.76 3.46 15.50
C LYS A 276 -18.63 4.31 14.24
#